data_d9d8856e2d19143dfd20e807d7ace58b
#
_entry.id   d9d8856e2d19143dfd20e807d7ace58b
#
_cell.length_a   1.000
_cell.length_b   1.000
_cell.length_c   1.000
_cell.angle_alpha   90.00
_cell.angle_beta   90.00
_cell.angle_gamma   90.00
#
_symmetry.space_group_name_H-M   'P 1'
#
loop_
_entity.id
_entity.type
_entity.pdbx_description
1 polymer ?
#
loop_
_entity_poly.entity_id
_entity_poly.type
_entity_poly.pdbx_seq_one_letter_code
_entity_poly.pdbx_strand_id
1 'polypeptide(L)'
;MSFRVHFIGIGGVSLSSLAKYMLRMGFTVSGSDARNSVYTEELKRLGASVFIGHSEKNAEGAQVVVYSDAIKEDNCELAFARREKLFIMTRAELLKSVAENCGIVVGVAGCNGKTTVTCMLAHILDAAKKAFTAHIGGEDKEFSNSVIRGSEVFLSEVCEYKKNLLNFPADVCLCLNCDADHLDCYNGYDELKNAYLSYLKSGDKAIINIDDAVLAGYKEKNAVTFGVKNKAKYGAKNLTEKNGVYSFYLTENGRKLTRIALSVAGEYNAVNALAACALAREIGVSAKDIARGIKKFKGVKRRYERIGKINGADVIIDYAHHPKEIAACLSAAEKERAKNILVVFQPHTYSRTIFLKDEFIKVLGGVENLYLFRTFAAREAPIEGGSALDLYKDLGKGEYFDDFDKLFSGLTEKLDEGDLLLVLGAGDLAELFRSRLAKE
;
A
#
# COMPACT_ATOMS: atom_id res chain seq x y z
N MET A 1 37.10 -4.80 -7.29
CA MET A 1 36.13 -3.75 -7.72
C MET A 1 34.78 -4.10 -7.13
N SER A 2 34.07 -3.13 -6.52
CA SER A 2 32.73 -3.37 -6.03
C SER A 2 31.75 -3.52 -7.21
N PHE A 3 30.85 -4.50 -7.14
CA PHE A 3 29.86 -4.78 -8.18
C PHE A 3 28.83 -3.65 -8.21
N ARG A 4 28.64 -3.03 -9.38
CA ARG A 4 27.76 -1.85 -9.53
C ARG A 4 26.42 -2.24 -10.14
N VAL A 5 25.35 -1.87 -9.44
CA VAL A 5 23.96 -2.05 -9.87
C VAL A 5 23.36 -0.66 -10.16
N HIS A 6 22.81 -0.49 -11.36
CA HIS A 6 22.17 0.74 -11.79
C HIS A 6 20.64 0.55 -11.84
N PHE A 7 19.89 1.50 -11.27
CA PHE A 7 18.43 1.44 -11.18
C PHE A 7 17.79 2.51 -12.04
N ILE A 8 16.95 2.13 -13.02
CA ILE A 8 16.16 3.08 -13.83
C ILE A 8 14.77 3.25 -13.20
N GLY A 9 14.45 4.45 -12.72
CA GLY A 9 13.28 4.76 -11.91
C GLY A 9 13.53 4.53 -10.42
N ILE A 10 14.74 4.84 -9.94
CA ILE A 10 15.23 4.58 -8.57
C ILE A 10 14.41 5.28 -7.48
N GLY A 11 13.73 6.39 -7.80
CA GLY A 11 12.88 7.16 -6.89
C GLY A 11 11.50 6.55 -6.63
N GLY A 12 11.16 5.46 -7.31
CA GLY A 12 9.92 4.71 -7.04
C GLY A 12 9.99 3.97 -5.70
N VAL A 13 8.85 3.87 -4.99
CA VAL A 13 8.75 3.27 -3.64
C VAL A 13 9.38 1.87 -3.57
N SER A 14 9.12 1.02 -4.56
CA SER A 14 9.62 -0.35 -4.58
C SER A 14 11.09 -0.45 -4.98
N LEU A 15 11.52 0.28 -6.05
CA LEU A 15 12.93 0.23 -6.48
C LEU A 15 13.87 0.88 -5.46
N SER A 16 13.44 1.95 -4.78
CA SER A 16 14.26 2.56 -3.73
C SER A 16 14.47 1.62 -2.54
N SER A 17 13.46 0.82 -2.18
CA SER A 17 13.58 -0.23 -1.17
C SER A 17 14.64 -1.28 -1.55
N LEU A 18 14.61 -1.76 -2.80
CA LEU A 18 15.60 -2.71 -3.33
C LEU A 18 16.99 -2.09 -3.44
N ALA A 19 17.09 -0.83 -3.84
CA ALA A 19 18.36 -0.09 -3.87
C ALA A 19 18.99 0.04 -2.47
N LYS A 20 18.19 0.32 -1.43
CA LYS A 20 18.63 0.30 -0.03
C LYS A 20 19.16 -1.08 0.39
N TYR A 21 18.47 -2.14 -0.02
CA TYR A 21 18.92 -3.51 0.23
C TYR A 21 20.27 -3.77 -0.43
N MET A 22 20.45 -3.42 -1.71
CA MET A 22 21.72 -3.61 -2.41
C MET A 22 22.88 -2.81 -1.77
N LEU A 23 22.63 -1.56 -1.34
CA LEU A 23 23.59 -0.77 -0.57
C LEU A 23 23.98 -1.48 0.73
N ARG A 24 23.01 -2.02 1.46
CA ARG A 24 23.25 -2.76 2.72
C ARG A 24 24.06 -4.03 2.51
N MET A 25 23.92 -4.68 1.35
CA MET A 25 24.70 -5.86 0.96
C MET A 25 26.11 -5.50 0.43
N GLY A 26 26.49 -4.23 0.39
CA GLY A 26 27.82 -3.78 0.00
C GLY A 26 28.00 -3.56 -1.51
N PHE A 27 26.92 -3.55 -2.29
CA PHE A 27 26.99 -3.20 -3.71
C PHE A 27 27.18 -1.69 -3.90
N THR A 28 27.87 -1.30 -4.97
CA THR A 28 27.84 0.08 -5.43
C THR A 28 26.53 0.33 -6.16
N VAL A 29 25.70 1.29 -5.68
CA VAL A 29 24.40 1.59 -6.27
C VAL A 29 24.45 2.92 -6.99
N SER A 30 23.94 2.92 -8.22
CA SER A 30 23.60 4.14 -8.95
C SER A 30 22.19 4.03 -9.51
N GLY A 31 21.59 5.14 -9.90
CA GLY A 31 20.30 5.09 -10.58
C GLY A 31 19.81 6.46 -11.03
N SER A 32 18.79 6.44 -11.87
CA SER A 32 18.17 7.62 -12.44
C SER A 32 16.66 7.66 -12.13
N ASP A 33 16.10 8.85 -12.09
CA ASP A 33 14.66 9.08 -12.04
C ASP A 33 14.30 10.36 -12.80
N ALA A 34 13.08 10.44 -13.32
CA ALA A 34 12.59 11.62 -14.02
C ALA A 34 12.42 12.83 -13.06
N ARG A 35 12.22 12.58 -11.76
CA ARG A 35 11.94 13.61 -10.75
C ARG A 35 12.69 13.32 -9.45
N ASN A 36 12.98 14.40 -8.73
CA ASN A 36 13.46 14.29 -7.35
C ASN A 36 12.32 13.86 -6.42
N SER A 37 12.63 13.06 -5.40
CA SER A 37 11.68 12.56 -4.42
C SER A 37 12.35 12.38 -3.06
N VAL A 38 11.56 12.16 -2.01
CA VAL A 38 12.08 11.83 -0.67
C VAL A 38 13.00 10.58 -0.71
N TYR A 39 12.69 9.62 -1.58
CA TYR A 39 13.47 8.40 -1.73
C TYR A 39 14.80 8.63 -2.45
N THR A 40 14.83 9.48 -3.48
CA THR A 40 16.07 9.84 -4.17
C THR A 40 17.04 10.56 -3.23
N GLU A 41 16.53 11.48 -2.41
CA GLU A 41 17.34 12.19 -1.40
C GLU A 41 17.82 11.25 -0.28
N GLU A 42 16.99 10.33 0.15
CA GLU A 42 17.39 9.32 1.13
C GLU A 42 18.52 8.40 0.58
N LEU A 43 18.40 7.94 -0.67
CA LEU A 43 19.39 7.10 -1.31
C LEU A 43 20.74 7.82 -1.50
N LYS A 44 20.71 9.13 -1.86
CA LYS A 44 21.94 9.95 -1.90
C LYS A 44 22.64 10.00 -0.53
N ARG A 45 21.85 10.22 0.55
CA ARG A 45 22.40 10.21 1.92
C ARG A 45 22.98 8.86 2.33
N LEU A 46 22.43 7.76 1.80
CA LEU A 46 22.93 6.41 2.02
C LEU A 46 24.14 6.03 1.13
N GLY A 47 24.57 6.93 0.24
CA GLY A 47 25.77 6.74 -0.59
C GLY A 47 25.51 6.25 -2.02
N ALA A 48 24.24 6.23 -2.48
CA ALA A 48 23.94 5.96 -3.88
C ALA A 48 24.24 7.17 -4.79
N SER A 49 24.70 6.92 -6.01
CA SER A 49 24.85 7.94 -7.07
C SER A 49 23.51 8.09 -7.79
N VAL A 50 22.73 9.14 -7.48
CA VAL A 50 21.39 9.36 -8.05
C VAL A 50 21.39 10.51 -9.03
N PHE A 51 20.90 10.27 -10.25
CA PHE A 51 20.77 11.23 -11.35
C PHE A 51 19.30 11.60 -11.56
N ILE A 52 19.04 12.88 -11.82
CA ILE A 52 17.70 13.36 -12.22
C ILE A 52 17.72 13.57 -13.74
N GLY A 53 16.80 12.92 -14.43
CA GLY A 53 16.81 12.74 -15.87
C GLY A 53 17.53 11.48 -16.33
N HIS A 54 17.15 10.99 -17.51
CA HIS A 54 17.71 9.78 -18.11
C HIS A 54 18.81 10.10 -19.12
N SER A 55 19.94 9.39 -19.06
CA SER A 55 21.05 9.52 -19.99
C SER A 55 21.85 8.21 -20.00
N GLU A 56 22.32 7.77 -21.16
CA GLU A 56 23.17 6.58 -21.31
C GLU A 56 24.37 6.61 -20.35
N LYS A 57 24.97 7.79 -20.14
CA LYS A 57 26.10 8.00 -19.23
C LYS A 57 25.82 7.60 -17.79
N ASN A 58 24.59 7.66 -17.34
CA ASN A 58 24.22 7.29 -15.98
C ASN A 58 24.48 5.80 -15.69
N ALA A 59 24.29 4.94 -16.72
CA ALA A 59 24.46 3.50 -16.64
C ALA A 59 25.88 3.02 -16.95
N GLU A 60 26.80 3.91 -17.36
CA GLU A 60 28.19 3.53 -17.65
C GLU A 60 28.88 2.89 -16.43
N GLY A 61 29.58 1.78 -16.68
CA GLY A 61 30.29 1.01 -15.64
C GLY A 61 29.39 0.16 -14.74
N ALA A 62 28.10 0.07 -14.99
CA ALA A 62 27.22 -0.88 -14.33
C ALA A 62 27.45 -2.31 -14.89
N GLN A 63 27.31 -3.33 -14.03
CA GLN A 63 27.26 -4.73 -14.42
C GLN A 63 25.84 -5.24 -14.52
N VAL A 64 24.94 -4.67 -13.71
CA VAL A 64 23.50 -4.98 -13.69
C VAL A 64 22.70 -3.70 -13.83
N VAL A 65 21.66 -3.74 -14.64
CA VAL A 65 20.64 -2.69 -14.76
C VAL A 65 19.31 -3.25 -14.30
N VAL A 66 18.67 -2.56 -13.35
CA VAL A 66 17.34 -2.91 -12.83
C VAL A 66 16.36 -1.82 -13.21
N TYR A 67 15.20 -2.18 -13.73
CA TYR A 67 14.21 -1.19 -14.14
C TYR A 67 12.79 -1.53 -13.64
N SER A 68 11.97 -0.49 -13.48
CA SER A 68 10.56 -0.65 -13.11
C SER A 68 9.67 -0.85 -14.33
N ASP A 69 8.50 -1.48 -14.15
CA ASP A 69 7.46 -1.63 -15.17
C ASP A 69 6.95 -0.29 -15.75
N ALA A 70 7.34 0.83 -15.12
CA ALA A 70 7.03 2.18 -15.57
C ALA A 70 7.92 2.70 -16.69
N ILE A 71 9.10 2.09 -16.86
CA ILE A 71 10.10 2.49 -17.84
C ILE A 71 9.67 1.96 -19.20
N LYS A 72 9.64 2.85 -20.18
CA LYS A 72 9.31 2.50 -21.55
C LYS A 72 10.49 1.80 -22.23
N GLU A 73 10.19 0.98 -23.23
CA GLU A 73 11.18 0.21 -23.99
C GLU A 73 12.19 1.09 -24.74
N ASP A 74 11.83 2.33 -25.07
CA ASP A 74 12.65 3.33 -25.75
C ASP A 74 13.53 4.17 -24.79
N ASN A 75 13.55 3.85 -23.49
CA ASN A 75 14.41 4.53 -22.54
C ASN A 75 15.91 4.39 -22.92
N CYS A 76 16.64 5.51 -22.99
CA CYS A 76 18.03 5.54 -23.47
C CYS A 76 18.98 4.70 -22.60
N GLU A 77 18.79 4.64 -21.28
CA GLU A 77 19.62 3.83 -20.39
C GLU A 77 19.35 2.33 -20.59
N LEU A 78 18.08 1.95 -20.82
CA LEU A 78 17.72 0.57 -21.12
C LEU A 78 18.26 0.15 -22.51
N ALA A 79 18.19 1.03 -23.51
CA ALA A 79 18.77 0.80 -24.83
C ALA A 79 20.31 0.66 -24.75
N PHE A 80 20.98 1.51 -23.98
CA PHE A 80 22.41 1.39 -23.69
C PHE A 80 22.74 0.04 -23.06
N ALA A 81 22.03 -0.36 -22.01
CA ALA A 81 22.27 -1.63 -21.33
C ALA A 81 22.15 -2.84 -22.28
N ARG A 82 21.20 -2.82 -23.20
CA ARG A 82 21.03 -3.87 -24.23
C ARG A 82 22.19 -3.88 -25.23
N ARG A 83 22.60 -2.71 -25.71
CA ARG A 83 23.72 -2.55 -26.65
C ARG A 83 25.03 -3.04 -26.07
N GLU A 84 25.29 -2.69 -24.81
CA GLU A 84 26.49 -3.09 -24.07
C GLU A 84 26.40 -4.50 -23.48
N LYS A 85 25.28 -5.22 -23.69
CA LYS A 85 25.04 -6.58 -23.21
C LYS A 85 25.18 -6.71 -21.68
N LEU A 86 24.77 -5.68 -20.94
CA LEU A 86 24.73 -5.72 -19.48
C LEU A 86 23.67 -6.71 -19.01
N PHE A 87 23.79 -7.20 -17.78
CA PHE A 87 22.75 -8.03 -17.21
C PHE A 87 21.55 -7.13 -16.83
N ILE A 88 20.38 -7.43 -17.39
CA ILE A 88 19.18 -6.62 -17.20
C ILE A 88 18.16 -7.43 -16.41
N MET A 89 17.60 -6.81 -15.38
CA MET A 89 16.55 -7.38 -14.54
C MET A 89 15.36 -6.42 -14.42
N THR A 90 14.18 -6.95 -14.39
CA THR A 90 13.01 -6.22 -13.93
C THR A 90 13.04 -6.07 -12.41
N ARG A 91 12.27 -5.11 -11.88
CA ARG A 91 12.04 -4.98 -10.44
C ARG A 91 11.56 -6.28 -9.80
N ALA A 92 10.67 -7.01 -10.47
CA ALA A 92 10.10 -8.26 -9.96
C ALA A 92 11.15 -9.38 -9.87
N GLU A 93 12.03 -9.49 -10.86
CA GLU A 93 13.11 -10.48 -10.85
C GLU A 93 14.13 -10.20 -9.74
N LEU A 94 14.50 -8.92 -9.52
CA LEU A 94 15.39 -8.58 -8.41
C LEU A 94 14.71 -8.85 -7.06
N LEU A 95 13.44 -8.50 -6.90
CA LEU A 95 12.67 -8.77 -5.67
C LEU A 95 12.63 -10.28 -5.37
N LYS A 96 12.39 -11.09 -6.39
CA LYS A 96 12.42 -12.56 -6.31
C LYS A 96 13.80 -13.06 -5.88
N SER A 97 14.85 -12.58 -6.52
CA SER A 97 16.22 -12.97 -6.19
C SER A 97 16.60 -12.61 -4.74
N VAL A 98 16.17 -11.44 -4.24
CA VAL A 98 16.38 -11.04 -2.84
C VAL A 98 15.61 -11.97 -1.89
N ALA A 99 14.37 -12.30 -2.21
CA ALA A 99 13.52 -13.18 -1.40
C ALA A 99 14.12 -14.60 -1.28
N GLU A 100 14.57 -15.17 -2.40
CA GLU A 100 15.15 -16.53 -2.46
C GLU A 100 16.46 -16.69 -1.66
N ASN A 101 17.10 -15.58 -1.28
CA ASN A 101 18.28 -15.59 -0.41
C ASN A 101 17.95 -15.49 1.08
N CYS A 102 16.69 -15.58 1.46
CA CYS A 102 16.22 -15.54 2.85
C CYS A 102 15.68 -16.90 3.31
N GLY A 103 15.58 -17.10 4.64
CA GLY A 103 15.19 -18.38 5.22
C GLY A 103 13.73 -18.71 5.06
N ILE A 104 12.81 -17.75 5.32
CA ILE A 104 11.37 -17.89 5.16
C ILE A 104 10.85 -16.70 4.35
N VAL A 105 10.18 -16.96 3.26
CA VAL A 105 9.57 -15.92 2.43
C VAL A 105 8.09 -15.81 2.72
N VAL A 106 7.68 -14.61 3.15
CA VAL A 106 6.29 -14.28 3.48
C VAL A 106 5.75 -13.31 2.44
N GLY A 107 4.68 -13.70 1.77
CA GLY A 107 3.98 -12.88 0.80
C GLY A 107 2.59 -12.45 1.31
N VAL A 108 2.29 -11.16 1.21
CA VAL A 108 0.99 -10.59 1.59
C VAL A 108 0.25 -10.13 0.34
N ALA A 109 -0.80 -10.86 -0.04
CA ALA A 109 -1.66 -10.59 -1.18
C ALA A 109 -3.09 -10.15 -0.75
N GLY A 110 -3.86 -9.66 -1.70
CA GLY A 110 -5.24 -9.20 -1.55
C GLY A 110 -5.43 -7.82 -2.20
N CYS A 111 -6.63 -7.46 -2.58
CA CYS A 111 -6.90 -6.15 -3.18
C CYS A 111 -6.60 -5.02 -2.19
N ASN A 112 -7.06 -5.15 -0.94
CA ASN A 112 -6.95 -4.13 0.09
C ASN A 112 -6.18 -4.62 1.32
N GLY A 113 -5.45 -3.70 2.00
CA GLY A 113 -4.80 -3.96 3.28
C GLY A 113 -3.36 -4.48 3.20
N LYS A 114 -2.84 -4.85 2.03
CA LYS A 114 -1.48 -5.40 1.82
C LYS A 114 -0.40 -4.64 2.59
N THR A 115 -0.24 -3.36 2.29
CA THR A 115 0.80 -2.50 2.91
C THR A 115 0.63 -2.41 4.42
N THR A 116 -0.60 -2.25 4.90
CA THR A 116 -0.89 -2.15 6.34
C THR A 116 -0.50 -3.42 7.07
N VAL A 117 -0.85 -4.60 6.54
CA VAL A 117 -0.51 -5.91 7.13
C VAL A 117 1.00 -6.14 7.09
N THR A 118 1.65 -5.81 5.97
CA THR A 118 3.12 -5.89 5.84
C THR A 118 3.81 -5.02 6.90
N CYS A 119 3.37 -3.78 7.11
CA CYS A 119 3.89 -2.91 8.16
C CYS A 119 3.61 -3.46 9.56
N MET A 120 2.38 -3.89 9.86
CA MET A 120 2.04 -4.50 11.16
C MET A 120 2.91 -5.71 11.45
N LEU A 121 3.15 -6.58 10.46
CA LEU A 121 4.02 -7.74 10.64
C LEU A 121 5.48 -7.33 10.83
N ALA A 122 5.98 -6.31 10.11
CA ALA A 122 7.32 -5.77 10.32
C ALA A 122 7.52 -5.28 11.76
N HIS A 123 6.54 -4.55 12.32
CA HIS A 123 6.56 -4.14 13.74
C HIS A 123 6.51 -5.32 14.71
N ILE A 124 5.79 -6.40 14.38
CA ILE A 124 5.75 -7.63 15.18
C ILE A 124 7.13 -8.32 15.16
N LEU A 125 7.75 -8.46 13.99
CA LEU A 125 9.06 -9.08 13.84
C LEU A 125 10.15 -8.27 14.55
N ASP A 126 10.11 -6.94 14.45
CA ASP A 126 11.02 -6.04 15.20
C ASP A 126 10.84 -6.18 16.70
N ALA A 127 9.60 -6.21 17.20
CA ALA A 127 9.30 -6.43 18.61
C ALA A 127 9.77 -7.82 19.11
N ALA A 128 9.71 -8.83 18.25
CA ALA A 128 10.21 -10.18 18.50
C ALA A 128 11.74 -10.31 18.35
N LYS A 129 12.43 -9.25 17.91
CA LYS A 129 13.88 -9.23 17.61
C LYS A 129 14.29 -10.29 16.59
N LYS A 130 13.43 -10.57 15.62
CA LYS A 130 13.74 -11.46 14.50
C LYS A 130 14.70 -10.79 13.52
N ALA A 131 15.57 -11.57 12.90
CA ALA A 131 16.42 -11.12 11.82
C ALA A 131 15.62 -11.14 10.50
N PHE A 132 15.11 -9.98 10.04
CA PHE A 132 14.21 -9.93 8.90
C PHE A 132 14.52 -8.79 7.93
N THR A 133 14.08 -8.96 6.70
CA THR A 133 14.01 -7.90 5.68
C THR A 133 12.56 -7.73 5.24
N ALA A 134 12.07 -6.50 5.26
CA ALA A 134 10.73 -6.16 4.76
C ALA A 134 10.81 -5.19 3.60
N HIS A 135 10.19 -5.56 2.48
CA HIS A 135 9.93 -4.71 1.33
C HIS A 135 8.47 -4.21 1.43
N ILE A 136 8.32 -2.90 1.66
CA ILE A 136 7.03 -2.25 1.91
C ILE A 136 6.65 -1.42 0.68
N GLY A 137 5.48 -1.67 0.11
CA GLY A 137 4.99 -0.96 -1.08
C GLY A 137 4.38 0.42 -0.80
N GLY A 138 4.46 0.88 0.43
CA GLY A 138 4.08 2.22 0.87
C GLY A 138 5.13 2.79 1.80
N GLU A 139 4.73 3.66 2.72
CA GLU A 139 5.63 4.30 3.66
C GLU A 139 5.12 4.15 5.10
N ASP A 140 5.74 3.23 5.87
CA ASP A 140 5.52 3.12 7.31
C ASP A 140 6.08 4.36 8.02
N LYS A 141 5.40 4.84 9.06
CA LYS A 141 5.81 6.05 9.79
C LYS A 141 7.14 5.93 10.52
N GLU A 142 7.58 4.70 10.86
CA GLU A 142 8.83 4.44 11.56
C GLU A 142 9.89 3.85 10.62
N PHE A 143 9.49 2.93 9.73
CA PHE A 143 10.39 2.13 8.91
C PHE A 143 10.56 2.65 7.46
N SER A 144 9.81 3.70 7.07
CA SER A 144 9.77 4.14 5.67
C SER A 144 9.26 3.01 4.74
N ASN A 145 9.92 2.77 3.61
CA ASN A 145 9.52 1.75 2.63
C ASN A 145 10.29 0.43 2.73
N SER A 146 11.17 0.27 3.73
CA SER A 146 11.92 -0.98 3.93
C SER A 146 12.53 -1.11 5.30
N VAL A 147 12.69 -2.36 5.75
CA VAL A 147 13.47 -2.73 6.94
C VAL A 147 14.49 -3.78 6.55
N ILE A 148 15.75 -3.61 6.95
CA ILE A 148 16.82 -4.57 6.68
C ILE A 148 17.54 -4.86 8.00
N ARG A 149 17.14 -5.94 8.68
CA ARG A 149 17.67 -6.38 9.97
C ARG A 149 18.24 -7.82 9.93
N GLY A 150 18.24 -8.44 8.75
CA GLY A 150 18.76 -9.78 8.51
C GLY A 150 17.91 -10.57 7.51
N SER A 151 18.22 -11.84 7.36
CA SER A 151 17.68 -12.72 6.30
C SER A 151 16.96 -13.97 6.82
N GLU A 152 16.59 -14.03 8.11
CA GLU A 152 15.80 -15.17 8.63
C GLU A 152 14.39 -15.17 8.03
N VAL A 153 13.80 -13.99 7.86
CA VAL A 153 12.48 -13.81 7.24
C VAL A 153 12.55 -12.71 6.19
N PHE A 154 12.04 -12.97 4.98
CA PHE A 154 11.74 -11.95 3.99
C PHE A 154 10.25 -11.70 3.94
N LEU A 155 9.85 -10.44 4.06
CA LEU A 155 8.46 -10.02 4.06
C LEU A 155 8.21 -9.05 2.91
N SER A 156 7.23 -9.33 2.05
CA SER A 156 6.80 -8.43 1.00
C SER A 156 5.30 -8.48 0.77
N GLU A 157 4.73 -7.34 0.39
CA GLU A 157 3.45 -7.38 -0.29
C GLU A 157 3.62 -7.89 -1.72
N VAL A 158 2.61 -8.61 -2.19
CA VAL A 158 2.59 -9.27 -3.48
C VAL A 158 1.43 -8.71 -4.29
N CYS A 159 1.77 -8.03 -5.40
CA CYS A 159 0.79 -7.34 -6.23
C CYS A 159 0.23 -8.26 -7.31
N GLU A 160 -1.08 -8.20 -7.52
CA GLU A 160 -1.81 -8.88 -8.59
C GLU A 160 -1.57 -8.29 -9.98
N TYR A 161 -1.14 -7.03 -10.06
CA TYR A 161 -0.87 -6.33 -11.31
C TYR A 161 0.10 -7.10 -12.19
N LYS A 162 -0.23 -7.26 -13.48
CA LYS A 162 0.54 -8.07 -14.46
C LYS A 162 0.85 -9.49 -13.97
N LYS A 163 -0.02 -10.06 -13.11
CA LYS A 163 0.12 -11.43 -12.57
C LYS A 163 1.42 -11.66 -11.78
N ASN A 164 2.04 -10.60 -11.25
CA ASN A 164 3.31 -10.68 -10.51
C ASN A 164 3.22 -11.62 -9.29
N LEU A 165 2.02 -11.76 -8.69
CA LEU A 165 1.81 -12.68 -7.57
C LEU A 165 2.15 -14.15 -7.91
N LEU A 166 1.99 -14.57 -9.17
CA LEU A 166 2.25 -15.96 -9.58
C LEU A 166 3.74 -16.31 -9.64
N ASN A 167 4.60 -15.29 -9.69
CA ASN A 167 6.06 -15.46 -9.80
C ASN A 167 6.80 -15.20 -8.48
N PHE A 168 6.07 -14.83 -7.42
CA PHE A 168 6.68 -14.52 -6.13
C PHE A 168 6.88 -15.80 -5.30
N PRO A 169 8.10 -16.10 -4.81
CA PRO A 169 8.46 -17.38 -4.21
C PRO A 169 8.10 -17.43 -2.71
N ALA A 170 6.82 -17.29 -2.34
CA ALA A 170 6.42 -17.28 -0.94
C ALA A 170 6.26 -18.70 -0.36
N ASP A 171 6.92 -18.97 0.77
CA ASP A 171 6.68 -20.17 1.59
C ASP A 171 5.38 -20.02 2.39
N VAL A 172 5.09 -18.82 2.86
CA VAL A 172 3.86 -18.48 3.58
C VAL A 172 3.09 -17.43 2.80
N CYS A 173 1.99 -17.85 2.18
CA CYS A 173 1.09 -17.02 1.39
C CYS A 173 -0.05 -16.51 2.25
N LEU A 174 -0.22 -15.20 2.35
CA LEU A 174 -1.42 -14.58 2.94
C LEU A 174 -2.27 -13.97 1.83
N CYS A 175 -3.58 -14.21 1.86
CA CYS A 175 -4.57 -13.47 1.07
C CYS A 175 -5.63 -12.86 1.98
N LEU A 176 -5.78 -11.53 1.92
CA LEU A 176 -6.67 -10.76 2.78
C LEU A 176 -8.11 -10.75 2.28
N ASN A 177 -8.27 -10.55 0.98
CA ASN A 177 -9.53 -10.41 0.29
C ASN A 177 -9.32 -10.57 -1.21
N CYS A 178 -10.40 -10.89 -1.93
CA CYS A 178 -10.41 -11.06 -3.37
C CYS A 178 -11.55 -10.22 -3.98
N ASP A 179 -11.25 -8.98 -4.34
CA ASP A 179 -12.16 -8.05 -4.99
C ASP A 179 -11.78 -7.82 -6.46
N ALA A 180 -12.68 -7.22 -7.24
CA ALA A 180 -12.44 -6.89 -8.64
C ALA A 180 -11.59 -5.61 -8.75
N ASP A 181 -10.28 -5.74 -8.73
CA ASP A 181 -9.31 -4.67 -8.97
C ASP A 181 -8.33 -5.09 -10.07
N HIS A 182 -7.67 -4.12 -10.74
CA HIS A 182 -6.69 -4.37 -11.80
C HIS A 182 -7.20 -5.30 -12.93
N LEU A 183 -8.51 -5.23 -13.26
CA LEU A 183 -9.10 -6.06 -14.32
C LEU A 183 -8.56 -5.76 -15.72
N ASP A 184 -7.87 -4.64 -15.90
CA ASP A 184 -7.10 -4.30 -17.11
C ASP A 184 -5.99 -5.31 -17.44
N CYS A 185 -5.54 -6.09 -16.46
CA CYS A 185 -4.49 -7.11 -16.60
C CYS A 185 -5.03 -8.55 -16.66
N TYR A 186 -6.34 -8.73 -16.60
CA TYR A 186 -7.01 -10.02 -16.54
C TYR A 186 -8.18 -10.11 -17.53
N ASN A 187 -8.48 -11.31 -18.04
CA ASN A 187 -9.67 -11.56 -18.86
C ASN A 187 -10.92 -11.72 -18.00
N GLY A 188 -11.13 -10.78 -17.05
CA GLY A 188 -12.26 -10.77 -16.14
C GLY A 188 -11.94 -11.27 -14.74
N TYR A 189 -12.96 -11.19 -13.88
CA TYR A 189 -12.82 -11.45 -12.44
C TYR A 189 -12.45 -12.92 -12.11
N ASP A 190 -12.92 -13.90 -12.89
CA ASP A 190 -12.61 -15.31 -12.65
C ASP A 190 -11.11 -15.61 -12.85
N GLU A 191 -10.46 -14.96 -13.80
CA GLU A 191 -9.02 -15.14 -13.98
C GLU A 191 -8.24 -14.53 -12.82
N LEU A 192 -8.62 -13.36 -12.33
CA LEU A 192 -8.03 -12.74 -11.15
C LEU A 192 -8.19 -13.62 -9.91
N LYS A 193 -9.40 -14.14 -9.66
CA LYS A 193 -9.68 -15.09 -8.59
C LYS A 193 -8.80 -16.33 -8.67
N ASN A 194 -8.69 -16.93 -9.87
CA ASN A 194 -7.83 -18.09 -10.08
C ASN A 194 -6.36 -17.79 -9.84
N ALA A 195 -5.89 -16.57 -10.13
CA ALA A 195 -4.54 -16.14 -9.83
C ALA A 195 -4.28 -16.11 -8.31
N TYR A 196 -5.21 -15.56 -7.49
CA TYR A 196 -5.10 -15.59 -6.03
C TYR A 196 -5.10 -17.05 -5.49
N LEU A 197 -5.99 -17.91 -6.01
CA LEU A 197 -6.04 -19.30 -5.57
C LEU A 197 -4.76 -20.06 -5.96
N SER A 198 -4.19 -19.79 -7.14
CA SER A 198 -2.93 -20.39 -7.58
C SER A 198 -1.76 -19.91 -6.72
N TYR A 199 -1.71 -18.62 -6.37
CA TYR A 199 -0.74 -18.10 -5.43
C TYR A 199 -0.82 -18.77 -4.06
N LEU A 200 -2.01 -18.96 -3.51
CA LEU A 200 -2.19 -19.65 -2.23
C LEU A 200 -1.74 -21.12 -2.28
N LYS A 201 -1.90 -21.77 -3.44
CA LYS A 201 -1.45 -23.17 -3.64
C LYS A 201 0.05 -23.32 -3.75
N SER A 202 0.78 -22.26 -4.16
CA SER A 202 2.22 -22.34 -4.37
C SER A 202 3.04 -22.37 -3.07
N GLY A 203 2.49 -21.89 -1.95
CA GLY A 203 3.18 -21.86 -0.67
C GLY A 203 2.95 -23.09 0.20
N ASP A 204 3.85 -23.34 1.13
CA ASP A 204 3.73 -24.38 2.16
C ASP A 204 2.56 -24.14 3.10
N LYS A 205 2.23 -22.87 3.34
CA LYS A 205 1.07 -22.43 4.14
C LYS A 205 0.30 -21.32 3.40
N ALA A 206 -1.02 -21.45 3.39
CA ALA A 206 -1.96 -20.49 2.85
C ALA A 206 -2.83 -19.90 3.96
N ILE A 207 -2.54 -18.65 4.37
CA ILE A 207 -3.31 -17.95 5.40
C ILE A 207 -4.44 -17.18 4.72
N ILE A 208 -5.67 -17.52 5.03
CA ILE A 208 -6.87 -17.02 4.33
C ILE A 208 -7.89 -16.41 5.26
N ASN A 209 -8.51 -15.33 4.80
CA ASN A 209 -9.65 -14.71 5.46
C ASN A 209 -10.94 -15.49 5.11
N ILE A 210 -11.50 -16.23 6.06
CA ILE A 210 -12.75 -16.96 5.81
C ILE A 210 -14.00 -16.09 5.87
N ASP A 211 -13.88 -14.82 6.19
CA ASP A 211 -14.97 -13.85 6.10
C ASP A 211 -15.11 -13.31 4.66
N ASP A 212 -14.12 -13.55 3.79
CA ASP A 212 -14.19 -13.28 2.34
C ASP A 212 -14.85 -14.47 1.62
N ALA A 213 -15.85 -14.18 0.78
CA ALA A 213 -16.66 -15.21 0.13
C ALA A 213 -15.86 -16.11 -0.84
N VAL A 214 -14.86 -15.56 -1.53
CA VAL A 214 -14.01 -16.30 -2.46
C VAL A 214 -13.05 -17.18 -1.69
N LEU A 215 -12.35 -16.61 -0.70
CA LEU A 215 -11.33 -17.29 0.09
C LEU A 215 -11.92 -18.36 1.00
N ALA A 216 -13.16 -18.19 1.49
CA ALA A 216 -13.89 -19.22 2.24
C ALA A 216 -14.07 -20.53 1.48
N GLY A 217 -14.03 -20.47 0.13
CA GLY A 217 -14.06 -21.65 -0.75
C GLY A 217 -12.74 -22.41 -0.86
N TYR A 218 -11.62 -21.85 -0.40
CA TYR A 218 -10.31 -22.52 -0.46
C TYR A 218 -10.20 -23.63 0.60
N LYS A 219 -10.05 -24.90 0.17
CA LYS A 219 -10.11 -26.09 1.05
C LYS A 219 -8.86 -26.97 0.95
N GLU A 220 -7.75 -26.41 0.51
CA GLU A 220 -6.50 -27.16 0.39
C GLU A 220 -5.89 -27.48 1.76
N LYS A 221 -5.03 -28.50 1.82
CA LYS A 221 -4.43 -29.00 3.08
C LYS A 221 -3.52 -27.99 3.76
N ASN A 222 -2.92 -27.06 2.99
CA ASN A 222 -2.06 -25.99 3.51
C ASN A 222 -2.83 -24.81 4.09
N ALA A 223 -4.18 -24.84 4.09
CA ALA A 223 -5.02 -23.71 4.52
C ALA A 223 -4.97 -23.49 6.03
N VAL A 224 -4.65 -22.27 6.41
CA VAL A 224 -4.75 -21.72 7.76
C VAL A 224 -5.73 -20.58 7.76
N THR A 225 -6.78 -20.64 8.56
CA THR A 225 -7.89 -19.70 8.51
C THR A 225 -7.78 -18.61 9.59
N PHE A 226 -8.13 -17.38 9.22
CA PHE A 226 -8.46 -16.33 10.17
C PHE A 226 -9.82 -15.69 9.82
N GLY A 227 -10.48 -15.10 10.81
CA GLY A 227 -11.77 -14.44 10.62
C GLY A 227 -12.26 -13.77 11.89
N VAL A 228 -13.04 -12.70 11.71
CA VAL A 228 -13.68 -11.95 12.79
C VAL A 228 -15.11 -12.44 13.01
N LYS A 229 -15.83 -12.74 11.93
CA LYS A 229 -17.25 -13.14 11.91
C LYS A 229 -17.41 -14.64 11.99
N ASN A 230 -16.63 -15.40 11.24
CA ASN A 230 -16.72 -16.84 11.12
C ASN A 230 -15.69 -17.55 12.01
N LYS A 231 -16.03 -18.80 12.44
CA LYS A 231 -15.12 -19.62 13.24
C LYS A 231 -13.89 -20.01 12.41
N ALA A 232 -12.71 -19.60 12.87
CA ALA A 232 -11.42 -19.83 12.24
C ALA A 232 -10.38 -20.37 13.21
N LYS A 233 -9.22 -20.83 12.71
CA LYS A 233 -8.07 -21.15 13.58
C LYS A 233 -7.66 -19.93 14.40
N TYR A 234 -7.55 -18.75 13.74
CA TYR A 234 -7.27 -17.48 14.39
C TYR A 234 -8.50 -16.58 14.36
N GLY A 235 -8.91 -16.08 15.52
CA GLY A 235 -10.11 -15.24 15.65
C GLY A 235 -9.90 -14.02 16.52
N ALA A 236 -10.80 -13.03 16.35
CA ALA A 236 -10.90 -11.84 17.21
C ALA A 236 -12.10 -11.98 18.13
N LYS A 237 -11.89 -12.28 19.43
CA LYS A 237 -12.97 -12.37 20.41
C LYS A 237 -13.09 -11.08 21.21
N ASN A 238 -14.32 -10.69 21.54
CA ASN A 238 -14.62 -9.47 22.31
C ASN A 238 -14.03 -8.23 21.58
N LEU A 239 -14.35 -8.08 20.29
CA LEU A 239 -14.01 -6.88 19.54
C LEU A 239 -14.72 -5.69 20.18
N THR A 240 -13.95 -4.69 20.56
CA THR A 240 -14.44 -3.45 21.20
C THR A 240 -13.87 -2.25 20.45
N GLU A 241 -14.67 -1.20 20.34
CA GLU A 241 -14.31 0.06 19.72
C GLU A 241 -14.33 1.19 20.77
N LYS A 242 -13.36 2.11 20.67
CA LYS A 242 -13.36 3.37 21.41
C LYS A 242 -12.72 4.45 20.53
N ASN A 243 -13.50 5.48 20.17
CA ASN A 243 -13.08 6.60 19.32
C ASN A 243 -12.46 6.12 17.98
N GLY A 244 -13.15 5.18 17.31
CA GLY A 244 -12.69 4.61 16.04
C GLY A 244 -11.57 3.59 16.15
N VAL A 245 -10.92 3.44 17.32
CA VAL A 245 -9.82 2.51 17.56
C VAL A 245 -10.32 1.20 18.16
N TYR A 246 -9.82 0.09 17.63
CA TYR A 246 -10.30 -1.25 17.98
C TYR A 246 -9.33 -2.01 18.88
N SER A 247 -9.89 -2.90 19.72
CA SER A 247 -9.14 -3.91 20.45
C SER A 247 -9.91 -5.22 20.54
N PHE A 248 -9.19 -6.34 20.60
CA PHE A 248 -9.79 -7.68 20.68
C PHE A 248 -8.87 -8.66 21.41
N TYR A 249 -9.41 -9.82 21.80
CA TYR A 249 -8.57 -10.95 22.24
C TYR A 249 -8.27 -11.83 21.01
N LEU A 250 -6.97 -11.96 20.69
CA LEU A 250 -6.51 -12.95 19.72
C LEU A 250 -6.80 -14.35 20.26
N THR A 251 -7.45 -15.17 19.46
CA THR A 251 -7.71 -16.58 19.78
C THR A 251 -7.01 -17.50 18.77
N GLU A 252 -6.58 -18.67 19.25
CA GLU A 252 -6.08 -19.77 18.41
C GLU A 252 -6.87 -21.04 18.78
N ASN A 253 -7.57 -21.63 17.79
CA ASN A 253 -8.49 -22.76 18.01
C ASN A 253 -9.52 -22.50 19.12
N GLY A 254 -10.03 -21.26 19.21
CA GLY A 254 -11.00 -20.82 20.22
C GLY A 254 -10.41 -20.45 21.58
N ARG A 255 -9.13 -20.79 21.87
CA ARG A 255 -8.44 -20.42 23.12
C ARG A 255 -7.90 -18.99 23.02
N LYS A 256 -8.19 -18.16 24.02
CA LYS A 256 -7.63 -16.81 24.14
C LYS A 256 -6.11 -16.88 24.40
N LEU A 257 -5.34 -16.10 23.61
CA LEU A 257 -3.89 -15.98 23.75
C LEU A 257 -3.48 -14.68 24.45
N THR A 258 -3.86 -13.54 23.86
CA THR A 258 -3.47 -12.20 24.34
C THR A 258 -4.48 -11.15 23.87
N ARG A 259 -4.48 -9.99 24.52
CA ARG A 259 -5.23 -8.82 24.06
C ARG A 259 -4.41 -8.06 23.01
N ILE A 260 -5.02 -7.75 21.90
CA ILE A 260 -4.50 -6.89 20.83
C ILE A 260 -5.20 -5.53 20.97
N ALA A 261 -4.42 -4.47 21.05
CA ALA A 261 -4.90 -3.09 21.08
C ALA A 261 -4.21 -2.32 19.95
N LEU A 262 -5.01 -1.82 19.02
CA LEU A 262 -4.51 -1.01 17.91
C LEU A 262 -4.20 0.41 18.38
N SER A 263 -3.40 1.12 17.58
CA SER A 263 -3.12 2.56 17.74
C SER A 263 -3.64 3.37 16.54
N VAL A 264 -4.32 2.70 15.60
CA VAL A 264 -4.87 3.29 14.37
C VAL A 264 -6.37 3.02 14.30
N ALA A 265 -7.11 3.96 13.72
CA ALA A 265 -8.56 3.87 13.59
C ALA A 265 -8.99 2.94 12.43
N GLY A 266 -10.27 2.58 12.43
CA GLY A 266 -10.93 1.82 11.37
C GLY A 266 -11.10 0.33 11.69
N GLU A 267 -12.32 -0.19 11.46
CA GLU A 267 -12.64 -1.60 11.70
C GLU A 267 -11.84 -2.54 10.80
N TYR A 268 -11.58 -2.13 9.55
CA TYR A 268 -10.73 -2.86 8.62
C TYR A 268 -9.30 -3.08 9.18
N ASN A 269 -8.80 -2.18 10.02
CA ASN A 269 -7.51 -2.36 10.69
C ASN A 269 -7.55 -3.44 11.78
N ALA A 270 -8.71 -3.76 12.35
CA ALA A 270 -8.84 -4.92 13.22
C ALA A 270 -8.69 -6.24 12.43
N VAL A 271 -9.26 -6.32 11.23
CA VAL A 271 -9.08 -7.46 10.31
C VAL A 271 -7.62 -7.57 9.86
N ASN A 272 -7.00 -6.45 9.45
CA ASN A 272 -5.59 -6.40 9.07
C ASN A 272 -4.67 -6.86 10.22
N ALA A 273 -4.95 -6.39 11.45
CA ALA A 273 -4.19 -6.80 12.63
C ALA A 273 -4.36 -8.30 12.94
N LEU A 274 -5.57 -8.85 12.81
CA LEU A 274 -5.81 -10.29 12.98
C LEU A 274 -5.05 -11.11 11.94
N ALA A 275 -5.02 -10.67 10.68
CA ALA A 275 -4.22 -11.30 9.62
C ALA A 275 -2.73 -11.30 9.94
N ALA A 276 -2.18 -10.14 10.36
CA ALA A 276 -0.78 -10.03 10.79
C ALA A 276 -0.47 -10.92 12.01
N CYS A 277 -1.40 -11.00 12.97
CA CYS A 277 -1.27 -11.91 14.13
C CYS A 277 -1.26 -13.37 13.72
N ALA A 278 -2.17 -13.80 12.85
CA ALA A 278 -2.23 -15.17 12.34
C ALA A 278 -0.92 -15.56 11.64
N LEU A 279 -0.44 -14.68 10.74
CA LEU A 279 0.81 -14.88 10.02
C LEU A 279 2.00 -14.97 10.98
N ALA A 280 2.12 -14.04 11.93
CA ALA A 280 3.18 -14.04 12.93
C ALA A 280 3.18 -15.33 13.78
N ARG A 281 2.00 -15.84 14.14
CA ARG A 281 1.88 -17.12 14.85
C ARG A 281 2.40 -18.30 14.03
N GLU A 282 2.08 -18.33 12.73
CA GLU A 282 2.51 -19.41 11.82
C GLU A 282 4.02 -19.45 11.55
N ILE A 283 4.70 -18.32 11.75
CA ILE A 283 6.17 -18.24 11.68
C ILE A 283 6.82 -18.23 13.06
N GLY A 284 6.09 -18.66 14.11
CA GLY A 284 6.64 -18.95 15.43
C GLY A 284 6.82 -17.75 16.37
N VAL A 285 6.15 -16.61 16.13
CA VAL A 285 6.24 -15.44 17.03
C VAL A 285 5.32 -15.62 18.24
N SER A 286 5.81 -15.23 19.44
CA SER A 286 5.03 -15.33 20.67
C SER A 286 3.85 -14.36 20.69
N ALA A 287 2.75 -14.75 21.35
CA ALA A 287 1.57 -13.89 21.49
C ALA A 287 1.89 -12.55 22.21
N LYS A 288 2.85 -12.56 23.13
CA LYS A 288 3.33 -11.35 23.83
C LYS A 288 4.03 -10.38 22.88
N ASP A 289 4.89 -10.88 22.01
CA ASP A 289 5.62 -10.07 21.05
C ASP A 289 4.70 -9.52 19.97
N ILE A 290 3.72 -10.32 19.53
CA ILE A 290 2.66 -9.88 18.62
C ILE A 290 1.90 -8.68 19.20
N ALA A 291 1.41 -8.79 20.45
CA ALA A 291 0.69 -7.69 21.10
C ALA A 291 1.56 -6.42 21.21
N ARG A 292 2.86 -6.60 21.53
CA ARG A 292 3.82 -5.49 21.62
C ARG A 292 4.07 -4.82 20.27
N GLY A 293 4.22 -5.61 19.20
CA GLY A 293 4.45 -5.11 17.84
C GLY A 293 3.25 -4.36 17.30
N ILE A 294 2.03 -4.90 17.41
CA ILE A 294 0.81 -4.22 16.98
C ILE A 294 0.63 -2.87 17.71
N LYS A 295 0.92 -2.81 19.02
CA LYS A 295 0.84 -1.57 19.80
C LYS A 295 1.83 -0.49 19.33
N LYS A 296 3.00 -0.89 18.80
CA LYS A 296 4.01 0.03 18.26
C LYS A 296 3.62 0.61 16.89
N PHE A 297 2.85 -0.11 16.11
CA PHE A 297 2.43 0.34 14.79
C PHE A 297 1.63 1.64 14.86
N LYS A 298 2.10 2.69 14.18
CA LYS A 298 1.52 4.05 14.19
C LYS A 298 0.80 4.41 12.89
N GLY A 299 0.69 3.46 11.97
CA GLY A 299 0.04 3.64 10.67
C GLY A 299 1.01 3.79 9.52
N VAL A 300 0.45 3.74 8.34
CA VAL A 300 1.12 3.95 7.06
C VAL A 300 0.79 5.35 6.57
N LYS A 301 1.74 6.05 5.99
CA LYS A 301 1.46 7.35 5.37
C LYS A 301 0.40 7.20 4.28
N ARG A 302 -0.48 8.19 4.19
CA ARG A 302 -1.63 8.18 3.26
C ARG A 302 -2.62 7.01 3.47
N ARG A 303 -2.70 6.43 4.69
CA ARG A 303 -3.72 5.44 5.09
C ARG A 303 -4.41 5.92 6.34
N TYR A 304 -5.54 6.63 6.18
CA TYR A 304 -6.30 7.32 7.22
C TYR A 304 -5.36 8.12 8.14
N GLU A 305 -4.52 8.93 7.54
CA GLU A 305 -3.44 9.63 8.21
C GLU A 305 -3.82 11.06 8.56
N ARG A 306 -3.80 11.37 9.84
CA ARG A 306 -3.94 12.75 10.34
C ARG A 306 -2.64 13.51 10.08
N ILE A 307 -2.73 14.63 9.34
CA ILE A 307 -1.56 15.39 8.88
C ILE A 307 -1.47 16.81 9.49
N GLY A 308 -2.50 17.28 10.17
CA GLY A 308 -2.52 18.61 10.77
C GLY A 308 -3.92 19.13 10.98
N LYS A 309 -4.06 20.43 11.07
CA LYS A 309 -5.34 21.13 11.25
C LYS A 309 -5.44 22.35 10.33
N ILE A 310 -6.66 22.72 9.94
CA ILE A 310 -7.03 23.97 9.27
C ILE A 310 -8.13 24.60 10.11
N ASN A 311 -7.95 25.81 10.62
CA ASN A 311 -8.90 26.50 11.50
C ASN A 311 -9.41 25.64 12.69
N GLY A 312 -8.57 24.74 13.22
CA GLY A 312 -8.93 23.82 14.29
C GLY A 312 -9.60 22.53 13.83
N ALA A 313 -10.06 22.42 12.59
CA ALA A 313 -10.55 21.19 11.97
C ALA A 313 -9.39 20.21 11.71
N ASP A 314 -9.58 18.94 12.03
CA ASP A 314 -8.61 17.89 11.76
C ASP A 314 -8.54 17.55 10.27
N VAL A 315 -7.34 17.40 9.72
CA VAL A 315 -7.12 17.00 8.32
C VAL A 315 -6.60 15.57 8.26
N ILE A 316 -7.38 14.69 7.64
CA ILE A 316 -7.03 13.29 7.39
C ILE A 316 -6.87 13.06 5.89
N ILE A 317 -5.79 12.41 5.50
CA ILE A 317 -5.56 11.98 4.11
C ILE A 317 -5.61 10.46 4.01
N ASP A 318 -6.19 9.98 2.91
CA ASP A 318 -6.19 8.55 2.58
C ASP A 318 -5.93 8.31 1.09
N TYR A 319 -5.28 7.21 0.80
CA TYR A 319 -4.96 6.76 -0.56
C TYR A 319 -6.18 6.21 -1.30
N ALA A 320 -7.33 6.12 -0.63
CA ALA A 320 -8.58 5.56 -1.15
C ALA A 320 -8.94 6.16 -2.51
N HIS A 321 -9.03 5.30 -3.51
CA HIS A 321 -9.32 5.65 -4.89
C HIS A 321 -10.25 4.65 -5.58
N HIS A 322 -10.68 3.63 -4.86
CA HIS A 322 -11.72 2.67 -5.24
C HIS A 322 -12.98 2.91 -4.40
N PRO A 323 -14.21 2.76 -4.92
CA PRO A 323 -15.45 3.02 -4.18
C PRO A 323 -15.54 2.30 -2.83
N LYS A 324 -15.10 1.05 -2.74
CA LYS A 324 -15.07 0.28 -1.47
C LYS A 324 -14.10 0.88 -0.43
N GLU A 325 -12.93 1.38 -0.87
CA GLU A 325 -11.97 2.05 0.01
C GLU A 325 -12.56 3.38 0.52
N ILE A 326 -13.18 4.16 -0.38
CA ILE A 326 -13.87 5.41 -0.02
C ILE A 326 -14.95 5.14 1.02
N ALA A 327 -15.81 4.13 0.81
CA ALA A 327 -16.84 3.75 1.77
C ALA A 327 -16.26 3.38 3.15
N ALA A 328 -15.13 2.66 3.18
CA ALA A 328 -14.44 2.31 4.41
C ALA A 328 -13.89 3.55 5.14
N CYS A 329 -13.32 4.52 4.39
CA CYS A 329 -12.83 5.78 4.95
C CYS A 329 -13.97 6.65 5.50
N LEU A 330 -15.08 6.76 4.77
CA LEU A 330 -16.27 7.48 5.22
C LEU A 330 -16.83 6.88 6.52
N SER A 331 -16.99 5.55 6.57
CA SER A 331 -17.42 4.85 7.79
C SER A 331 -16.47 5.02 8.98
N ALA A 332 -15.17 5.16 8.73
CA ALA A 332 -14.20 5.48 9.78
C ALA A 332 -14.35 6.93 10.26
N ALA A 333 -14.55 7.87 9.33
CA ALA A 333 -14.75 9.30 9.64
C ALA A 333 -16.02 9.56 10.46
N GLU A 334 -17.12 8.89 10.15
CA GLU A 334 -18.38 8.97 10.93
C GLU A 334 -18.20 8.61 12.41
N LYS A 335 -17.28 7.67 12.72
CA LYS A 335 -16.99 7.24 14.09
C LYS A 335 -16.12 8.24 14.87
N GLU A 336 -15.49 9.20 14.21
CA GLU A 336 -14.69 10.26 14.85
C GLU A 336 -15.57 11.31 15.58
N ARG A 337 -16.88 11.32 15.32
CA ARG A 337 -17.86 12.24 15.96
C ARG A 337 -17.53 13.72 15.72
N ALA A 338 -16.97 14.06 14.56
CA ALA A 338 -16.77 15.43 14.14
C ALA A 338 -18.13 16.17 14.01
N LYS A 339 -18.14 17.50 14.12
CA LYS A 339 -19.35 18.32 13.91
C LYS A 339 -19.84 18.18 12.48
N ASN A 340 -18.93 18.41 11.52
CA ASN A 340 -19.16 18.22 10.09
C ASN A 340 -18.01 17.42 9.50
N ILE A 341 -18.28 16.67 8.45
CA ILE A 341 -17.26 15.98 7.65
C ILE A 341 -17.29 16.59 6.25
N LEU A 342 -16.18 17.22 5.87
CA LEU A 342 -15.95 17.69 4.52
C LEU A 342 -15.07 16.68 3.79
N VAL A 343 -15.46 16.29 2.58
CA VAL A 343 -14.74 15.26 1.80
C VAL A 343 -14.23 15.85 0.51
N VAL A 344 -12.92 15.80 0.31
CA VAL A 344 -12.29 16.10 -0.98
C VAL A 344 -11.88 14.79 -1.64
N PHE A 345 -12.33 14.58 -2.86
CA PHE A 345 -11.97 13.38 -3.63
C PHE A 345 -11.27 13.75 -4.94
N GLN A 346 -10.09 13.15 -5.16
CA GLN A 346 -9.38 13.21 -6.43
C GLN A 346 -9.48 11.87 -7.15
N PRO A 347 -10.26 11.76 -8.25
CA PRO A 347 -10.27 10.56 -9.09
C PRO A 347 -8.88 10.25 -9.63
N HIS A 348 -8.52 8.96 -9.63
CA HIS A 348 -7.25 8.47 -10.14
C HIS A 348 -7.48 7.64 -11.40
N THR A 349 -6.96 8.10 -12.54
CA THR A 349 -7.13 7.62 -13.92
C THR A 349 -8.56 7.81 -14.49
N TYR A 350 -8.61 8.07 -15.79
CA TYR A 350 -9.88 8.25 -16.50
C TYR A 350 -10.61 6.92 -16.69
N SER A 351 -9.87 5.87 -17.05
CA SER A 351 -10.43 4.54 -17.28
C SER A 351 -11.15 3.98 -16.06
N ARG A 352 -10.54 4.11 -14.86
CA ARG A 352 -11.17 3.66 -13.61
C ARG A 352 -12.43 4.47 -13.31
N THR A 353 -12.40 5.78 -13.53
CA THR A 353 -13.56 6.65 -13.28
C THR A 353 -14.75 6.22 -14.13
N ILE A 354 -14.52 5.88 -15.42
CA ILE A 354 -15.56 5.35 -16.31
C ILE A 354 -16.04 3.99 -15.83
N PHE A 355 -15.11 3.07 -15.58
CA PHE A 355 -15.45 1.67 -15.28
C PHE A 355 -16.24 1.51 -13.98
N LEU A 356 -15.96 2.34 -12.97
CA LEU A 356 -16.61 2.31 -11.65
C LEU A 356 -17.56 3.48 -11.41
N LYS A 357 -18.07 4.11 -12.47
CA LYS A 357 -18.86 5.33 -12.39
C LYS A 357 -20.06 5.20 -11.47
N ASP A 358 -20.85 4.16 -11.64
CA ASP A 358 -22.09 3.95 -10.86
C ASP A 358 -21.79 3.73 -9.38
N GLU A 359 -20.69 3.01 -9.08
CA GLU A 359 -20.24 2.79 -7.71
C GLU A 359 -19.71 4.09 -7.08
N PHE A 360 -19.00 4.94 -7.83
CA PHE A 360 -18.58 6.26 -7.36
C PHE A 360 -19.79 7.15 -7.08
N ILE A 361 -20.78 7.20 -7.98
CA ILE A 361 -22.02 7.96 -7.79
C ILE A 361 -22.74 7.48 -6.53
N LYS A 362 -22.83 6.17 -6.33
CA LYS A 362 -23.48 5.57 -5.16
C LYS A 362 -22.78 5.96 -3.85
N VAL A 363 -21.45 5.86 -3.78
CA VAL A 363 -20.70 6.11 -2.53
C VAL A 363 -20.58 7.60 -2.23
N LEU A 364 -20.30 8.44 -3.24
CA LEU A 364 -20.13 9.88 -3.08
C LEU A 364 -21.47 10.61 -2.97
N GLY A 365 -22.53 10.07 -3.55
CA GLY A 365 -23.88 10.63 -3.46
C GLY A 365 -24.42 10.75 -2.04
N GLY A 366 -23.93 9.90 -1.11
CA GLY A 366 -24.24 9.98 0.32
C GLY A 366 -23.49 11.06 1.10
N VAL A 367 -22.43 11.66 0.51
CA VAL A 367 -21.60 12.67 1.17
C VAL A 367 -22.29 14.03 1.13
N GLU A 368 -22.48 14.67 2.28
CA GLU A 368 -23.14 15.99 2.38
C GLU A 368 -22.25 17.11 1.84
N ASN A 369 -21.02 17.24 2.34
CA ASN A 369 -20.07 18.28 1.94
C ASN A 369 -18.98 17.68 1.04
N LEU A 370 -19.27 17.56 -0.25
CA LEU A 370 -18.42 16.92 -1.25
C LEU A 370 -17.71 17.96 -2.13
N TYR A 371 -16.41 17.78 -2.27
CA TYR A 371 -15.52 18.55 -3.14
C TYR A 371 -14.78 17.59 -4.07
N LEU A 372 -14.89 17.80 -5.38
CA LEU A 372 -14.15 17.04 -6.38
C LEU A 372 -12.97 17.85 -6.89
N PHE A 373 -11.80 17.25 -6.88
CA PHE A 373 -10.60 17.85 -7.45
C PHE A 373 -10.25 17.20 -8.79
N ARG A 374 -9.62 17.94 -9.69
CA ARG A 374 -9.25 17.48 -11.03
C ARG A 374 -8.67 16.06 -11.03
N THR A 375 -8.95 15.30 -12.09
CA THR A 375 -8.45 13.92 -12.23
C THR A 375 -6.93 13.87 -12.23
N PHE A 376 -6.36 12.95 -11.47
CA PHE A 376 -4.97 12.57 -11.59
C PHE A 376 -4.81 11.52 -12.69
N ALA A 377 -4.31 11.94 -13.84
CA ALA A 377 -4.23 11.11 -15.04
C ALA A 377 -3.23 9.94 -14.95
N ALA A 378 -2.26 10.01 -14.00
CA ALA A 378 -1.12 9.09 -13.93
C ALA A 378 -0.39 8.99 -15.29
N ARG A 379 -0.70 7.99 -16.12
CA ARG A 379 -0.07 7.76 -17.44
C ARG A 379 -1.07 7.73 -18.58
N GLU A 380 -2.35 7.97 -18.30
CA GLU A 380 -3.42 7.93 -19.28
C GLU A 380 -3.55 9.28 -20.01
N ALA A 381 -3.88 9.23 -21.28
CA ALA A 381 -4.42 10.39 -22.01
C ALA A 381 -5.87 10.64 -21.52
N PRO A 382 -6.38 11.89 -21.63
CA PRO A 382 -7.77 12.18 -21.32
C PRO A 382 -8.73 11.30 -22.11
N ILE A 383 -9.73 10.76 -21.43
CA ILE A 383 -10.80 9.93 -21.99
C ILE A 383 -12.13 10.63 -21.70
N GLU A 384 -12.95 10.82 -22.71
CA GLU A 384 -14.27 11.46 -22.62
C GLU A 384 -15.15 10.67 -21.62
N GLY A 385 -15.86 11.39 -20.75
CA GLY A 385 -16.71 10.80 -19.70
C GLY A 385 -15.96 10.28 -18.47
N GLY A 386 -14.61 10.37 -18.44
CA GLY A 386 -13.78 9.82 -17.35
C GLY A 386 -13.15 10.86 -16.42
N SER A 387 -13.42 12.14 -16.62
CA SER A 387 -12.85 13.18 -15.79
C SER A 387 -13.60 13.38 -14.46
N ALA A 388 -12.94 14.02 -13.50
CA ALA A 388 -13.59 14.47 -12.26
C ALA A 388 -14.74 15.45 -12.54
N LEU A 389 -14.63 16.25 -13.59
CA LEU A 389 -15.69 17.15 -14.03
C LEU A 389 -16.91 16.38 -14.55
N ASP A 390 -16.68 15.28 -15.30
CA ASP A 390 -17.77 14.43 -15.77
C ASP A 390 -18.47 13.75 -14.59
N LEU A 391 -17.69 13.20 -13.64
CA LEU A 391 -18.24 12.61 -12.42
C LEU A 391 -19.03 13.64 -11.58
N TYR A 392 -18.55 14.89 -11.48
CA TYR A 392 -19.25 15.99 -10.82
C TYR A 392 -20.62 16.27 -11.45
N LYS A 393 -20.65 16.35 -12.80
CA LYS A 393 -21.91 16.56 -13.53
C LYS A 393 -22.91 15.44 -13.32
N ASP A 394 -22.43 14.18 -13.33
CA ASP A 394 -23.28 13.00 -13.14
C ASP A 394 -23.79 12.89 -11.68
N LEU A 395 -22.98 13.30 -10.70
CA LEU A 395 -23.40 13.38 -9.29
C LEU A 395 -24.48 14.46 -9.04
N GLY A 396 -24.46 15.56 -9.80
CA GLY A 396 -25.39 16.67 -9.66
C GLY A 396 -25.32 17.40 -8.31
N LYS A 397 -24.24 17.23 -7.54
CA LYS A 397 -24.04 17.84 -6.22
C LYS A 397 -22.54 18.02 -5.90
N GLY A 398 -22.27 18.81 -4.85
CA GLY A 398 -20.91 19.13 -4.42
C GLY A 398 -20.32 20.33 -5.15
N GLU A 399 -19.02 20.48 -5.11
CA GLU A 399 -18.26 21.52 -5.80
C GLU A 399 -17.08 20.91 -6.53
N TYR A 400 -16.70 21.47 -7.70
CA TYR A 400 -15.57 21.03 -8.51
C TYR A 400 -14.47 22.08 -8.57
N PHE A 401 -13.22 21.63 -8.45
CA PHE A 401 -12.04 22.48 -8.53
C PHE A 401 -10.97 21.83 -9.42
N ASP A 402 -10.34 22.64 -10.25
CA ASP A 402 -9.17 22.29 -11.07
C ASP A 402 -7.86 22.92 -10.55
N ASP A 403 -8.00 23.92 -9.68
CA ASP A 403 -6.91 24.67 -9.06
C ASP A 403 -6.88 24.44 -7.54
N PHE A 404 -5.68 24.11 -7.02
CA PHE A 404 -5.52 23.76 -5.60
C PHE A 404 -5.67 24.97 -4.65
N ASP A 405 -5.21 26.15 -5.06
CA ASP A 405 -5.29 27.34 -4.19
C ASP A 405 -6.74 27.77 -4.03
N LYS A 406 -7.56 27.68 -5.08
CA LYS A 406 -9.00 27.92 -5.01
C LYS A 406 -9.71 26.89 -4.11
N LEU A 407 -9.37 25.60 -4.28
CA LEU A 407 -9.90 24.52 -3.41
C LEU A 407 -9.55 24.81 -1.94
N PHE A 408 -8.28 25.07 -1.65
CA PHE A 408 -7.79 25.28 -0.30
C PHE A 408 -8.44 26.51 0.36
N SER A 409 -8.55 27.63 -0.35
CA SER A 409 -9.23 28.85 0.14
C SER A 409 -10.71 28.57 0.43
N GLY A 410 -11.43 27.93 -0.49
CA GLY A 410 -12.85 27.60 -0.29
C GLY A 410 -13.09 26.64 0.90
N LEU A 411 -12.16 25.72 1.14
CA LEU A 411 -12.23 24.86 2.33
C LEU A 411 -11.91 25.61 3.61
N THR A 412 -10.92 26.51 3.59
CA THR A 412 -10.53 27.31 4.77
C THR A 412 -11.67 28.23 5.23
N GLU A 413 -12.48 28.77 4.30
CA GLU A 413 -13.66 29.59 4.62
C GLU A 413 -14.80 28.80 5.28
N LYS A 414 -14.83 27.47 5.13
CA LYS A 414 -15.94 26.61 5.59
C LYS A 414 -15.59 25.73 6.79
N LEU A 415 -14.28 25.54 7.06
CA LEU A 415 -13.81 24.67 8.14
C LEU A 415 -13.73 25.44 9.45
N ASP A 416 -14.32 24.86 10.49
CA ASP A 416 -14.30 25.34 11.86
C ASP A 416 -13.74 24.30 12.85
N GLU A 417 -13.47 24.75 14.07
CA GLU A 417 -13.00 23.87 15.14
C GLU A 417 -14.03 22.75 15.44
N GLY A 418 -13.53 21.51 15.42
CA GLY A 418 -14.32 20.29 15.63
C GLY A 418 -14.85 19.66 14.34
N ASP A 419 -14.60 20.27 13.18
CA ASP A 419 -14.84 19.63 11.88
C ASP A 419 -13.71 18.65 11.51
N LEU A 420 -14.00 17.82 10.51
CA LEU A 420 -13.05 16.88 9.90
C LEU A 420 -13.00 17.11 8.40
N LEU A 421 -11.79 17.36 7.89
CA LEU A 421 -11.51 17.33 6.45
C LEU A 421 -10.92 15.98 6.07
N LEU A 422 -11.63 15.22 5.25
CA LEU A 422 -11.19 13.93 4.71
C LEU A 422 -10.76 14.10 3.26
N VAL A 423 -9.47 13.94 2.98
CA VAL A 423 -8.87 14.09 1.65
C VAL A 423 -8.55 12.72 1.07
N LEU A 424 -9.22 12.34 -0.01
CA LEU A 424 -9.18 11.01 -0.61
C LEU A 424 -8.55 11.05 -2.01
N GLY A 425 -7.62 10.14 -2.29
CA GLY A 425 -7.05 9.95 -3.61
C GLY A 425 -5.63 9.43 -3.63
N ALA A 426 -5.30 8.72 -4.72
CA ALA A 426 -3.98 8.14 -4.96
C ALA A 426 -3.02 9.09 -5.71
N GLY A 427 -3.50 10.27 -6.12
CA GLY A 427 -2.74 11.25 -6.90
C GLY A 427 -1.84 12.17 -6.06
N ASP A 428 -1.70 13.40 -6.54
CA ASP A 428 -0.84 14.45 -5.97
C ASP A 428 -1.49 15.25 -4.83
N LEU A 429 -2.80 15.14 -4.65
CA LEU A 429 -3.58 15.96 -3.73
C LEU A 429 -3.06 15.89 -2.28
N ALA A 430 -2.70 14.69 -1.80
CA ALA A 430 -2.15 14.51 -0.46
C ALA A 430 -0.87 15.33 -0.21
N GLU A 431 0.02 15.39 -1.20
CA GLU A 431 1.27 16.15 -1.10
C GLU A 431 1.04 17.66 -1.20
N LEU A 432 0.03 18.10 -1.96
CA LEU A 432 -0.38 19.49 -2.01
C LEU A 432 -0.86 19.98 -0.64
N PHE A 433 -1.71 19.22 0.06
CA PHE A 433 -2.14 19.52 1.41
C PHE A 433 -0.98 19.53 2.41
N ARG A 434 -0.09 18.52 2.39
CA ARG A 434 1.09 18.48 3.26
C ARG A 434 1.97 19.70 3.08
N SER A 435 2.26 20.05 1.82
CA SER A 435 3.12 21.18 1.49
C SER A 435 2.54 22.51 1.92
N ARG A 436 1.22 22.64 1.90
CA ARG A 436 0.53 23.85 2.36
C ARG A 436 0.57 23.95 3.88
N LEU A 437 0.18 22.86 4.60
CA LEU A 437 0.19 22.83 6.07
C LEU A 437 1.59 22.96 6.70
N ALA A 438 2.64 22.60 5.98
CA ALA A 438 4.02 22.79 6.45
C ALA A 438 4.51 24.24 6.34
N LYS A 439 3.78 25.12 5.63
CA LYS A 439 4.11 26.54 5.45
C LYS A 439 3.32 27.47 6.38
N GLU A 440 2.23 26.97 6.94
CA GLU A 440 1.41 27.60 7.98
C GLU A 440 1.93 27.23 9.38
#